data_b171de59335e455dca41d562a49e408b
#
_entry.id   b171de59335e455dca41d562a49e408b
#
_cell.length_a   1.000
_cell.length_b   1.000
_cell.length_c   1.000
_cell.angle_alpha   90.00
_cell.angle_beta   90.00
_cell.angle_gamma   90.00
#
_symmetry.space_group_name_H-M   'P 1'
#
loop_
_entity.id
_entity.type
_entity.pdbx_description
1 polymer ?
#
loop_
_entity_poly.entity_id
_entity_poly.type
_entity_poly.pdbx_seq_one_letter_code
_entity_poly.pdbx_strand_id
1 'polypeptide(L)'
;MFSMNRNPRIVCADGFSMSVQAFSSSYCLPRQDEGPHTHMEGGFPSSPPLDPELLESRENAYEGNEGDPCETVYPYVAREVFEREFELHGGIVEGRLPY
;
A
#
# COMPACT_ATOMS: atom_id res chain seq x y z
N MET A 1 -5.07 -14.17 -15.13
CA MET A 1 -4.62 -14.21 -14.72
C MET A 1 -4.32 -13.82 -13.79
N PHE A 2 -4.27 -13.92 -13.18
CA PHE A 2 -3.93 -13.64 -12.37
C PHE A 2 -2.98 -13.48 -12.04
N SER A 3 -3.12 -13.40 -11.43
CA SER A 3 -1.87 -12.78 -11.37
C SER A 3 -0.95 -13.36 -10.32
N MET A 4 0.03 -14.01 -10.81
CA MET A 4 0.97 -14.70 -9.95
C MET A 4 1.87 -13.74 -9.18
N ASN A 5 1.90 -12.47 -9.60
CA ASN A 5 2.78 -11.48 -8.98
C ASN A 5 2.09 -10.66 -7.92
N ARG A 6 0.82 -10.94 -7.67
CA ARG A 6 0.08 -10.18 -6.69
C ARG A 6 0.51 -10.56 -5.28
N ASN A 7 0.84 -9.55 -4.51
CA ASN A 7 1.21 -9.75 -3.12
C ASN A 7 -0.05 -9.90 -2.28
N PRO A 8 -0.12 -10.90 -1.39
CA PRO A 8 -1.30 -11.06 -0.54
C PRO A 8 -1.53 -9.85 0.35
N ARG A 9 -2.78 -9.65 0.73
CA ARG A 9 -3.15 -8.54 1.58
C ARG A 9 -2.42 -8.63 2.92
N ILE A 10 -1.93 -7.49 3.38
CA ILE A 10 -1.20 -7.41 4.64
C ILE A 10 -2.20 -7.15 5.76
N VAL A 11 -2.07 -7.89 6.87
CA VAL A 11 -2.94 -7.72 8.03
C VAL A 11 -2.07 -7.45 9.24
N CYS A 12 -2.47 -6.48 10.05
CA CYS A 12 -1.74 -6.08 11.25
C CYS A 12 -2.42 -6.58 12.52
N ALA A 13 -1.70 -6.46 13.63
CA ALA A 13 -2.15 -7.03 14.90
C ALA A 13 -3.48 -6.46 15.37
N ASP A 14 -3.76 -5.18 15.07
CA ASP A 14 -5.01 -4.56 15.50
C ASP A 14 -6.15 -4.78 14.52
N GLY A 15 -5.93 -5.56 13.45
CA GLY A 15 -6.95 -5.83 12.46
C GLY A 15 -6.89 -4.94 11.22
N PHE A 16 -6.07 -3.91 11.24
CA PHE A 16 -5.87 -3.07 10.06
C PHE A 16 -5.33 -3.92 8.92
N SER A 17 -5.82 -3.70 7.72
CA SER A 17 -5.30 -4.43 6.56
C SER A 17 -5.22 -3.52 5.35
N MET A 18 -4.35 -3.90 4.41
CA MET A 18 -4.09 -3.06 3.25
C MET A 18 -3.40 -3.88 2.18
N SER A 19 -3.64 -3.52 0.93
CA SER A 19 -2.95 -4.13 -0.20
C SER A 19 -1.67 -3.33 -0.47
N VAL A 20 -0.54 -4.02 -0.69
CA VAL A 20 0.69 -3.37 -1.13
C VAL A 20 1.26 -4.20 -2.26
N GLN A 21 1.40 -3.59 -3.43
CA GLN A 21 1.81 -4.30 -4.64
C GLN A 21 3.05 -3.65 -5.24
N ALA A 22 3.87 -4.47 -5.89
CA ALA A 22 5.08 -3.99 -6.57
C ALA A 22 5.43 -4.95 -7.71
N PHE A 23 4.87 -4.68 -8.88
CA PHE A 23 5.19 -5.46 -10.07
C PHE A 23 5.01 -4.55 -11.28
N SER A 24 5.23 -5.10 -12.50
CA SER A 24 5.31 -4.26 -13.68
C SER A 24 4.06 -3.42 -13.95
N SER A 25 2.92 -3.83 -13.43
CA SER A 25 1.67 -3.09 -13.60
C SER A 25 1.33 -2.19 -12.43
N SER A 26 2.17 -2.15 -11.40
CA SER A 26 1.92 -1.34 -10.21
C SER A 26 2.61 0.01 -10.31
N TYR A 27 2.11 0.97 -9.56
CA TYR A 27 2.79 2.26 -9.42
C TYR A 27 3.89 2.11 -8.37
N CYS A 28 5.02 1.56 -8.82
CA CYS A 28 6.16 1.25 -7.96
C CYS A 28 7.47 1.60 -8.65
N LEU A 29 8.56 1.56 -7.89
CA LEU A 29 9.89 1.84 -8.43
C LEU A 29 10.86 0.78 -7.91
N PRO A 30 11.62 0.13 -8.74
CA PRO A 30 11.50 0.16 -10.20
C PRO A 30 10.20 -0.50 -10.63
N ARG A 31 9.67 -0.11 -11.78
CA ARG A 31 8.38 -0.62 -12.23
C ARG A 31 8.61 -1.91 -13.02
N GLN A 32 8.86 -2.96 -12.29
CA GLN A 32 9.15 -4.28 -12.82
C GLN A 32 8.72 -5.34 -11.81
N ASP A 33 8.69 -6.58 -12.27
CA ASP A 33 8.20 -7.67 -11.41
C ASP A 33 9.16 -8.02 -10.30
N GLU A 34 10.44 -7.79 -10.50
CA GLU A 34 11.46 -8.20 -9.53
C GLU A 34 12.00 -7.02 -8.79
N GLY A 35 12.17 -7.20 -7.47
CA GLY A 35 12.75 -6.18 -6.62
C GLY A 35 14.26 -6.24 -6.62
N PRO A 36 14.90 -5.51 -5.72
CA PRO A 36 14.25 -4.78 -4.62
C PRO A 36 13.52 -3.53 -5.08
N HIS A 37 12.38 -3.27 -4.47
CA HIS A 37 11.59 -2.08 -4.77
C HIS A 37 11.77 -1.06 -3.66
N THR A 38 11.95 0.21 -4.05
CA THR A 38 12.07 1.30 -3.09
C THR A 38 10.73 1.96 -2.81
N HIS A 39 9.83 1.94 -3.80
CA HIS A 39 8.50 2.53 -3.69
C HIS A 39 7.48 1.52 -4.17
N MET A 40 6.32 1.50 -3.54
CA MET A 40 5.30 0.51 -3.84
C MET A 40 3.93 1.15 -3.92
N GLU A 41 2.98 0.41 -4.44
CA GLU A 41 1.61 0.89 -4.57
C GLU A 41 0.76 0.30 -3.46
N GLY A 42 0.21 1.15 -2.59
CA GLY A 42 -0.74 0.71 -1.58
C GLY A 42 -2.15 0.83 -2.10
N GLY A 43 -3.09 0.17 -1.42
CA GLY A 43 -4.48 0.29 -1.84
C GLY A 43 -5.46 -0.25 -0.82
N PHE A 44 -6.60 0.39 -0.79
CA PHE A 44 -7.81 -0.09 -0.13
C PHE A 44 -7.58 -0.52 1.31
N PRO A 45 -7.05 0.37 2.16
CA PRO A 45 -6.89 0.04 3.57
C PRO A 45 -8.25 -0.15 4.24
N SER A 46 -8.28 -0.98 5.27
CA SER A 46 -9.53 -1.28 5.98
C SER A 46 -10.04 -0.09 6.80
N SER A 47 -9.18 0.87 7.08
CA SER A 47 -9.54 2.13 7.72
C SER A 47 -8.54 3.18 7.25
N PRO A 48 -8.83 4.46 7.41
CA PRO A 48 -7.90 5.49 6.93
C PRO A 48 -6.52 5.33 7.58
N PRO A 49 -5.45 5.51 6.80
CA PRO A 49 -4.11 5.43 7.37
C PRO A 49 -3.90 6.42 8.51
N LEU A 50 -3.10 6.00 9.48
CA LEU A 50 -2.74 6.84 10.61
C LEU A 50 -1.57 7.76 10.31
N ASP A 51 -0.65 7.29 9.46
CA ASP A 51 0.53 8.07 9.10
C ASP A 51 0.11 9.19 8.14
N PRO A 52 0.35 10.46 8.48
CA PRO A 52 -0.10 11.56 7.61
C PRO A 52 0.55 11.54 6.24
N GLU A 53 1.79 11.10 6.14
CA GLU A 53 2.46 11.06 4.85
C GLU A 53 1.80 10.03 3.95
N LEU A 54 1.45 8.87 4.49
CA LEU A 54 0.75 7.86 3.71
C LEU A 54 -0.62 8.38 3.29
N LEU A 55 -1.37 8.93 4.23
CA LEU A 55 -2.71 9.43 3.94
C LEU A 55 -2.69 10.47 2.81
N GLU A 56 -1.69 11.36 2.83
CA GLU A 56 -1.61 12.43 1.85
C GLU A 56 -1.20 11.92 0.47
N SER A 57 -0.60 10.75 0.40
CA SER A 57 -0.14 10.22 -0.87
C SER A 57 -1.26 9.57 -1.69
N ARG A 58 -2.46 9.48 -1.12
CA ARG A 58 -3.55 8.81 -1.82
C ARG A 58 -3.94 9.56 -3.09
N GLU A 59 -4.37 8.80 -4.06
CA GLU A 59 -4.77 9.36 -5.33
C GLU A 59 -6.17 9.94 -5.23
N ASN A 60 -6.34 11.18 -5.69
CA ASN A 60 -7.64 11.80 -5.82
C ASN A 60 -7.97 11.80 -7.29
N ALA A 61 -8.91 10.97 -7.67
CA ALA A 61 -9.14 10.73 -9.08
C ALA A 61 -9.60 11.99 -9.81
N TYR A 62 -10.40 12.81 -9.16
CA TYR A 62 -10.92 13.99 -9.84
C TYR A 62 -11.65 14.87 -8.83
N GLU A 63 -11.96 16.06 -9.30
CA GLU A 63 -12.71 17.01 -8.49
C GLU A 63 -14.07 16.44 -8.12
N GLY A 64 -14.44 16.58 -6.87
CA GLY A 64 -15.66 16.00 -6.36
C GLY A 64 -15.49 14.63 -5.75
N ASN A 65 -14.36 14.00 -6.02
CA ASN A 65 -13.99 12.76 -5.36
C ASN A 65 -12.93 13.10 -4.34
N GLU A 66 -13.31 13.12 -3.10
CA GLU A 66 -12.41 13.54 -2.03
C GLU A 66 -11.30 12.53 -1.76
N GLY A 67 -11.22 11.49 -2.59
CA GLY A 67 -10.21 10.49 -2.35
C GLY A 67 -10.49 9.71 -1.09
N ASP A 68 -11.66 9.05 -1.04
CA ASP A 68 -11.99 8.20 0.10
C ASP A 68 -10.78 7.34 0.43
N PRO A 69 -10.17 7.50 1.62
CA PRO A 69 -8.92 6.79 1.92
C PRO A 69 -9.03 5.27 1.81
N CYS A 70 -10.22 4.71 1.97
CA CYS A 70 -10.40 3.27 1.94
C CYS A 70 -10.76 2.75 0.55
N GLU A 71 -11.00 3.64 -0.41
CA GLU A 71 -11.47 3.26 -1.74
C GLU A 71 -10.52 3.75 -2.84
N THR A 72 -9.25 3.90 -2.53
CA THR A 72 -8.32 4.44 -3.51
C THR A 72 -6.95 3.77 -3.38
N VAL A 73 -6.06 4.15 -4.29
CA VAL A 73 -4.70 3.62 -4.28
C VAL A 73 -3.73 4.71 -3.80
N TYR A 74 -2.55 4.25 -3.38
CA TYR A 74 -1.49 5.09 -2.84
C TYR A 74 -0.25 4.84 -3.68
N PRO A 75 -0.05 5.62 -4.75
CA PRO A 75 1.02 5.32 -5.71
C PRO A 75 2.39 5.80 -5.23
N TYR A 76 3.42 5.03 -5.60
CA TYR A 76 4.82 5.41 -5.40
C TYR A 76 5.14 5.80 -3.96
N VAL A 77 4.69 5.00 -3.01
CA VAL A 77 4.95 5.27 -1.60
C VAL A 77 6.25 4.57 -1.18
N ALA A 78 7.12 5.31 -0.50
CA ALA A 78 8.38 4.75 -0.05
C ALA A 78 8.14 3.63 0.95
N ARG A 79 9.01 2.61 0.90
CA ARG A 79 8.89 1.43 1.77
C ARG A 79 8.78 1.81 3.24
N GLU A 80 9.58 2.76 3.69
CA GLU A 80 9.59 3.10 5.12
C GLU A 80 8.29 3.76 5.58
N VAL A 81 7.53 4.36 4.67
CA VAL A 81 6.24 4.92 5.02
C VAL A 81 5.26 3.81 5.36
N PHE A 82 5.27 2.73 4.55
CA PHE A 82 4.44 1.57 4.87
C PHE A 82 4.88 0.93 6.18
N GLU A 83 6.19 0.82 6.40
CA GLU A 83 6.69 0.22 7.63
C GLU A 83 6.22 1.00 8.86
N ARG A 84 6.25 2.32 8.78
CA ARG A 84 5.76 3.17 9.87
C ARG A 84 4.27 2.93 10.12
N GLU A 85 3.49 2.89 9.03
CA GLU A 85 2.05 2.70 9.18
C GLU A 85 1.75 1.37 9.87
N PHE A 86 2.38 0.30 9.40
CA PHE A 86 2.10 -1.02 9.97
C PHE A 86 2.54 -1.13 11.43
N GLU A 87 3.61 -0.45 11.77
CA GLU A 87 4.06 -0.43 13.15
C GLU A 87 3.05 0.26 14.05
N LEU A 88 2.40 1.32 13.57
CA LEU A 88 1.36 2.00 14.31
C LEU A 88 0.17 1.10 14.60
N HIS A 89 0.02 0.03 13.82
CA HIS A 89 -1.08 -0.92 13.99
C HIS A 89 -0.65 -2.19 14.71
N GLY A 90 0.50 -2.16 15.37
CA GLY A 90 0.99 -3.30 16.14
C GLY A 90 1.83 -4.29 15.38
N GLY A 91 2.16 -3.97 14.13
CA GLY A 91 3.02 -4.82 13.32
C GLY A 91 2.23 -5.80 12.46
N ILE A 92 2.89 -6.33 11.46
CA ILE A 92 2.28 -7.26 10.51
C ILE A 92 2.15 -8.63 11.15
N VAL A 93 0.95 -9.23 11.08
CA VAL A 93 0.74 -10.61 11.53
C VAL A 93 0.44 -11.55 10.36
N GLU A 94 0.03 -11.01 9.19
CA GLU A 94 -0.17 -11.82 7.99
C GLU A 94 0.36 -11.07 6.81
N GLY A 95 1.04 -11.77 5.91
CA GLY A 95 1.58 -11.16 4.71
C GLY A 95 2.88 -10.44 4.99
N ARG A 96 3.37 -9.76 3.97
CA ARG A 96 4.61 -8.98 4.09
C ARG A 96 4.69 -8.01 2.94
N LEU A 97 5.54 -7.00 3.12
CA LEU A 97 5.79 -6.06 2.03
C LEU A 97 6.48 -6.78 0.87
N PRO A 98 6.18 -6.38 -0.36
CA PRO A 98 6.88 -6.93 -1.52
C PRO A 98 8.37 -6.61 -1.44
N TYR A 99 9.18 -7.52 -1.96
CA TYR A 99 10.62 -7.29 -2.02
C TYR A 99 10.90 -6.36 -3.20
#